data_999d79d30593fc16512dde5825851ecd
#
_entry.id   999d79d30593fc16512dde5825851ecd
#
_cell.length_a   1.000
_cell.length_b   1.000
_cell.length_c   1.000
_cell.angle_alpha   90.00
_cell.angle_beta   90.00
_cell.angle_gamma   90.00
#
_symmetry.space_group_name_H-M   'P 1'
#
loop_
_entity.id
_entity.type
_entity.pdbx_description
1 polymer ?
#
loop_
_entity_poly.entity_id
_entity_poly.type
_entity_poly.pdbx_seq_one_letter_code
_entity_poly.pdbx_strand_id
1 'polypeptide(L)'
;MKRPSTRQSTASSEEQKLLLNLVRPKFFVPAHGELHQLKRHEVLARQVGIPEENILVVENGQTIELSDGKLTLGERIPGGYIFVEGESVGEIDLDVMREREQLARSGVMLITIALDKYSSRLLRDPEVITRGFISPEDAEALIPAVQKKVTAMVNDGGLDDEKVISDAVRSLLYNETHRKPMVFVAMTKA
;
A
#
# COMPACT_ATOMS: atom_id res chain seq x y z
N MET A 1 14.25 -20.01 15.62
CA MET A 1 13.07 -20.83 15.27
C MET A 1 12.40 -20.20 14.04
N LYS A 2 12.60 -20.78 12.84
CA LYS A 2 12.01 -20.27 11.60
C LYS A 2 10.51 -20.50 11.67
N ARG A 3 9.70 -19.42 11.59
CA ARG A 3 8.24 -19.55 11.39
C ARG A 3 8.01 -20.30 10.07
N PRO A 4 7.13 -21.31 10.03
CA PRO A 4 6.74 -21.91 8.77
C PRO A 4 6.09 -20.80 7.93
N SER A 5 6.64 -20.54 6.74
CA SER A 5 5.97 -19.71 5.75
C SER A 5 4.62 -20.37 5.48
N THR A 6 3.54 -19.66 5.79
CA THR A 6 2.20 -20.04 5.31
C THR A 6 2.29 -20.03 3.79
N ARG A 7 2.54 -21.19 3.19
CA ARG A 7 2.31 -21.38 1.76
C ARG A 7 0.81 -21.16 1.58
N GLN A 8 0.45 -20.02 1.01
CA GLN A 8 -0.86 -19.92 0.40
C GLN A 8 -0.96 -21.09 -0.58
N SER A 9 -1.97 -21.93 -0.39
CA SER A 9 -2.18 -23.14 -1.18
C SER A 9 -2.70 -22.80 -2.58
N THR A 10 -1.88 -22.09 -3.35
CA THR A 10 -2.13 -21.92 -4.77
C THR A 10 -1.62 -23.17 -5.46
N ALA A 11 -2.44 -23.83 -6.27
CA ALA A 11 -2.06 -24.98 -7.04
C ALA A 11 -0.79 -24.69 -7.87
N SER A 12 0.13 -25.64 -7.89
CA SER A 12 1.35 -25.54 -8.70
C SER A 12 1.01 -25.51 -10.19
N SER A 13 1.93 -25.07 -11.04
CA SER A 13 1.73 -25.06 -12.50
C SER A 13 1.40 -26.45 -13.05
N GLU A 14 1.98 -27.50 -12.48
CA GLU A 14 1.73 -28.88 -12.93
C GLU A 14 0.35 -29.38 -12.49
N GLU A 15 -0.10 -29.01 -11.30
CA GLU A 15 -1.47 -29.34 -10.84
C GLU A 15 -2.52 -28.59 -11.67
N GLN A 16 -2.26 -27.34 -12.06
CA GLN A 16 -3.13 -26.58 -12.96
C GLN A 16 -3.20 -27.23 -14.35
N LYS A 17 -2.07 -27.66 -14.93
CA LYS A 17 -2.05 -28.40 -16.20
C LYS A 17 -2.78 -29.71 -16.10
N LEU A 18 -2.58 -30.46 -14.99
CA LEU A 18 -3.28 -31.73 -14.76
C LEU A 18 -4.80 -31.51 -14.74
N LEU A 19 -5.28 -30.49 -14.02
CA LEU A 19 -6.69 -30.15 -13.95
C LEU A 19 -7.26 -29.83 -15.35
N LEU A 20 -6.57 -28.98 -16.12
CA LEU A 20 -6.98 -28.63 -17.47
C LEU A 20 -7.04 -29.84 -18.41
N ASN A 21 -6.07 -30.78 -18.30
CA ASN A 21 -6.08 -32.03 -19.07
C ASN A 21 -7.21 -33.00 -18.69
N LEU A 22 -7.59 -33.02 -17.41
CA LEU A 22 -8.69 -33.85 -16.92
C LEU A 22 -10.06 -33.27 -17.35
N VAL A 23 -10.24 -31.96 -17.20
CA VAL A 23 -11.51 -31.28 -17.52
C VAL A 23 -11.70 -31.13 -19.04
N ARG A 24 -10.62 -30.86 -19.79
CA ARG A 24 -10.62 -30.58 -21.24
C ARG A 24 -11.66 -29.55 -21.64
N PRO A 25 -11.62 -28.33 -21.04
CA PRO A 25 -12.62 -27.31 -21.29
C PRO A 25 -12.53 -26.83 -22.74
N LYS A 26 -13.68 -26.54 -23.37
CA LYS A 26 -13.70 -25.89 -24.68
C LYS A 26 -13.22 -24.44 -24.61
N PHE A 27 -13.64 -23.75 -23.55
CA PHE A 27 -13.24 -22.36 -23.26
C PHE A 27 -12.57 -22.27 -21.91
N PHE A 28 -11.61 -21.35 -21.80
CA PHE A 28 -10.87 -21.15 -20.55
C PHE A 28 -10.80 -19.66 -20.21
N VAL A 29 -11.23 -19.32 -18.98
CA VAL A 29 -11.14 -17.97 -18.42
C VAL A 29 -10.50 -18.08 -17.04
N PRO A 30 -9.23 -17.66 -16.89
CA PRO A 30 -8.58 -17.66 -15.60
C PRO A 30 -9.20 -16.59 -14.70
N ALA A 31 -9.38 -16.88 -13.42
CA ALA A 31 -9.94 -15.99 -12.41
C ALA A 31 -9.15 -16.07 -11.09
N HIS A 32 -9.47 -15.18 -10.14
CA HIS A 32 -8.88 -15.14 -8.80
C HIS A 32 -7.36 -14.91 -8.74
N GLY A 33 -6.88 -13.91 -9.49
CA GLY A 33 -5.47 -13.55 -9.48
C GLY A 33 -5.24 -12.15 -10.01
N GLU A 34 -4.04 -11.63 -9.80
CA GLU A 34 -3.58 -10.43 -10.46
C GLU A 34 -3.34 -10.69 -11.96
N LEU A 35 -3.39 -9.65 -12.79
CA LEU A 35 -3.28 -9.79 -14.25
C LEU A 35 -2.07 -10.61 -14.69
N HIS A 36 -0.91 -10.45 -14.02
CA HIS A 36 0.29 -11.23 -14.36
C HIS A 36 0.13 -12.74 -14.06
N GLN A 37 -0.65 -13.10 -13.02
CA GLN A 37 -0.96 -14.49 -12.68
C GLN A 37 -1.95 -15.08 -13.69
N LEU A 38 -2.99 -14.31 -14.07
CA LEU A 38 -3.95 -14.72 -15.08
C LEU A 38 -3.26 -14.95 -16.44
N LYS A 39 -2.33 -14.08 -16.82
CA LYS A 39 -1.51 -14.25 -18.03
C LYS A 39 -0.61 -15.50 -18.00
N ARG A 40 -0.04 -15.82 -16.85
CA ARG A 40 0.70 -17.10 -16.69
C ARG A 40 -0.22 -18.31 -16.83
N HIS A 41 -1.43 -18.25 -16.29
CA HIS A 41 -2.39 -19.33 -16.39
C HIS A 41 -2.90 -19.53 -17.84
N GLU A 42 -3.05 -18.44 -18.61
CA GLU A 42 -3.28 -18.47 -20.05
C GLU A 42 -2.18 -19.27 -20.78
N VAL A 43 -0.90 -19.00 -20.46
CA VAL A 43 0.23 -19.74 -21.06
C VAL A 43 0.15 -21.24 -20.74
N LEU A 44 -0.20 -21.61 -19.51
CA LEU A 44 -0.39 -23.03 -19.15
C LEU A 44 -1.53 -23.67 -19.93
N ALA A 45 -2.63 -22.94 -20.12
CA ALA A 45 -3.79 -23.44 -20.90
C ALA A 45 -3.41 -23.72 -22.36
N ARG A 46 -2.63 -22.82 -23.00
CA ARG A 46 -2.08 -23.07 -24.34
C ARG A 46 -1.13 -24.26 -24.40
N GLN A 47 -0.28 -24.45 -23.39
CA GLN A 47 0.64 -25.59 -23.33
C GLN A 47 -0.07 -26.96 -23.26
N VAL A 48 -1.28 -27.01 -22.71
CA VAL A 48 -2.09 -28.22 -22.66
C VAL A 48 -3.06 -28.36 -23.84
N GLY A 49 -2.94 -27.50 -24.86
CA GLY A 49 -3.65 -27.63 -26.14
C GLY A 49 -4.98 -26.89 -26.22
N ILE A 50 -5.32 -26.00 -25.31
CA ILE A 50 -6.51 -25.15 -25.49
C ILE A 50 -6.17 -24.08 -26.54
N PRO A 51 -6.98 -23.94 -27.61
CA PRO A 51 -6.76 -22.95 -28.67
C PRO A 51 -6.80 -21.52 -28.13
N GLU A 52 -5.95 -20.64 -28.64
CA GLU A 52 -5.81 -19.27 -28.14
C GLU A 52 -7.13 -18.49 -28.27
N GLU A 53 -7.89 -18.69 -29.32
CA GLU A 53 -9.21 -18.10 -29.57
C GLU A 53 -10.27 -18.54 -28.54
N ASN A 54 -10.01 -19.60 -27.80
CA ASN A 54 -10.87 -20.12 -26.74
C ASN A 54 -10.40 -19.73 -25.33
N ILE A 55 -9.36 -18.89 -25.23
CA ILE A 55 -8.84 -18.41 -23.94
C ILE A 55 -9.10 -16.92 -23.84
N LEU A 56 -9.70 -16.49 -22.72
CA LEU A 56 -10.00 -15.09 -22.51
C LEU A 56 -9.50 -14.65 -21.13
N VAL A 57 -8.53 -13.72 -21.10
CA VAL A 57 -8.05 -13.10 -19.87
C VAL A 57 -8.70 -11.73 -19.75
N VAL A 58 -9.44 -11.51 -18.67
CA VAL A 58 -10.23 -10.31 -18.44
C VAL A 58 -9.95 -9.71 -17.06
N GLU A 59 -10.19 -8.42 -16.96
CA GLU A 59 -10.16 -7.66 -15.72
C GLU A 59 -11.56 -7.56 -15.08
N ASN A 60 -11.61 -7.17 -13.81
CA ASN A 60 -12.88 -6.93 -13.12
C ASN A 60 -13.74 -5.90 -13.86
N GLY A 61 -15.02 -6.18 -13.94
CA GLY A 61 -16.00 -5.36 -14.64
C GLY A 61 -16.15 -5.66 -16.14
N GLN A 62 -15.26 -6.47 -16.73
CA GLN A 62 -15.44 -6.92 -18.11
C GLN A 62 -16.43 -8.09 -18.17
N THR A 63 -17.53 -7.92 -18.86
CA THR A 63 -18.49 -9.00 -19.11
C THR A 63 -18.00 -9.95 -20.22
N ILE A 64 -18.38 -11.19 -20.11
CA ILE A 64 -18.04 -12.24 -21.08
C ILE A 64 -19.35 -12.84 -21.58
N GLU A 65 -19.48 -12.92 -22.88
CA GLU A 65 -20.64 -13.49 -23.53
C GLU A 65 -20.27 -14.81 -24.25
N LEU A 66 -21.06 -15.83 -24.01
CA LEU A 66 -20.97 -17.11 -24.72
C LEU A 66 -22.21 -17.26 -25.60
N SER A 67 -22.05 -17.04 -26.90
CA SER A 67 -23.11 -17.16 -27.88
C SER A 67 -22.63 -17.93 -29.10
N ASP A 68 -23.48 -18.79 -29.64
CA ASP A 68 -23.23 -19.61 -30.84
C ASP A 68 -21.90 -20.38 -30.79
N GLY A 69 -21.52 -20.82 -29.56
CA GLY A 69 -20.31 -21.58 -29.36
C GLY A 69 -19.02 -20.77 -29.50
N LYS A 70 -19.09 -19.44 -29.37
CA LYS A 70 -17.97 -18.49 -29.34
C LYS A 70 -17.98 -17.71 -28.05
N LEU A 71 -16.78 -17.40 -27.56
CA LEU A 71 -16.55 -16.59 -26.38
C LEU A 71 -16.13 -15.17 -26.81
N THR A 72 -16.86 -14.16 -26.38
CA THR A 72 -16.60 -12.75 -26.75
C THR A 72 -16.64 -11.84 -25.52
N LEU A 73 -16.01 -10.67 -25.65
CA LEU A 73 -16.14 -9.61 -24.65
C LEU A 73 -17.44 -8.85 -24.87
N GLY A 74 -18.24 -8.71 -23.82
CA GLY A 74 -19.43 -7.86 -23.79
C GLY A 74 -19.12 -6.46 -23.25
N GLU A 75 -20.16 -5.73 -22.86
CA GLU A 75 -20.01 -4.40 -22.30
C GLU A 75 -19.28 -4.40 -20.95
N ARG A 76 -18.47 -3.37 -20.69
CA ARG A 76 -17.81 -3.19 -19.40
C ARG A 76 -18.78 -2.55 -18.40
N ILE A 77 -19.00 -3.23 -17.29
CA ILE A 77 -19.76 -2.70 -16.16
C ILE A 77 -18.80 -2.06 -15.13
N PRO A 78 -19.24 -1.08 -14.32
CA PRO A 78 -18.45 -0.55 -13.24
C PRO A 78 -18.04 -1.67 -12.29
N GLY A 79 -16.73 -1.94 -12.21
CA GLY A 79 -16.15 -2.90 -11.29
C GLY A 79 -15.18 -2.16 -10.36
N GLY A 80 -15.48 -2.12 -9.06
CA GLY A 80 -14.65 -1.52 -8.03
C GLY A 80 -14.28 -2.51 -6.95
N TYR A 81 -13.33 -2.13 -6.10
CA TYR A 81 -13.06 -2.87 -4.87
C TYR A 81 -14.07 -2.45 -3.82
N ILE A 82 -14.68 -3.44 -3.17
CA ILE A 82 -15.50 -3.24 -1.98
C ILE A 82 -14.68 -3.79 -0.82
N PHE A 83 -14.26 -2.90 0.07
CA PHE A 83 -13.50 -3.30 1.24
C PHE A 83 -14.46 -3.77 2.34
N VAL A 84 -14.08 -4.86 3.01
CA VAL A 84 -14.82 -5.42 4.14
C VAL A 84 -13.91 -5.39 5.35
N GLU A 85 -14.34 -4.74 6.43
CA GLU A 85 -13.64 -4.71 7.70
C GLU A 85 -14.63 -5.05 8.84
N GLY A 86 -14.39 -6.20 9.50
CA GLY A 86 -15.31 -6.70 10.51
C GLY A 86 -16.70 -6.94 9.93
N GLU A 87 -17.70 -6.23 10.45
CA GLU A 87 -19.09 -6.28 9.98
C GLU A 87 -19.44 -5.20 8.94
N SER A 88 -18.51 -4.24 8.71
CA SER A 88 -18.73 -3.12 7.78
C SER A 88 -18.33 -3.49 6.36
N VAL A 89 -19.23 -3.28 5.41
CA VAL A 89 -19.02 -3.54 3.97
C VAL A 89 -19.10 -2.24 3.19
N GLY A 90 -17.98 -1.86 2.53
CA GLY A 90 -17.94 -0.69 1.67
C GLY A 90 -17.86 0.67 2.39
N GLU A 91 -17.70 0.69 3.71
CA GLU A 91 -17.59 1.92 4.50
C GLU A 91 -16.16 2.51 4.53
N ILE A 92 -15.17 1.73 4.09
CA ILE A 92 -13.78 2.18 4.09
C ILE A 92 -13.44 2.79 2.74
N ASP A 93 -13.11 4.06 2.76
CA ASP A 93 -12.65 4.78 1.58
C ASP A 93 -11.28 4.31 1.11
N LEU A 94 -11.06 4.39 -0.21
CA LEU A 94 -9.76 4.09 -0.85
C LEU A 94 -8.61 4.90 -0.23
N ASP A 95 -8.88 6.11 0.25
CA ASP A 95 -7.86 6.96 0.85
C ASP A 95 -7.40 6.42 2.20
N VAL A 96 -8.31 5.91 3.03
CA VAL A 96 -7.98 5.24 4.29
C VAL A 96 -7.13 3.99 4.03
N MET A 97 -7.45 3.22 2.99
CA MET A 97 -6.65 2.05 2.62
C MET A 97 -5.24 2.44 2.15
N ARG A 98 -5.10 3.51 1.37
CA ARG A 98 -3.80 4.04 0.94
C ARG A 98 -2.96 4.52 2.12
N GLU A 99 -3.56 5.20 3.09
CA GLU A 99 -2.88 5.62 4.32
C GLU A 99 -2.39 4.42 5.12
N ARG A 100 -3.22 3.39 5.33
CA ARG A 100 -2.82 2.15 6.01
C ARG A 100 -1.67 1.46 5.29
N GLU A 101 -1.71 1.38 3.97
CA GLU A 101 -0.64 0.80 3.17
C GLU A 101 0.67 1.61 3.29
N GLN A 102 0.58 2.93 3.29
CA GLN A 102 1.75 3.80 3.47
C GLN A 102 2.34 3.66 4.88
N LEU A 103 1.50 3.63 5.93
CA LEU A 103 1.93 3.36 7.29
C LEU A 103 2.63 2.00 7.41
N ALA A 104 2.07 0.96 6.81
CA ALA A 104 2.63 -0.39 6.84
C ALA A 104 3.98 -0.48 6.11
N ARG A 105 4.15 0.25 5.00
CA ARG A 105 5.39 0.23 4.20
C ARG A 105 6.50 1.10 4.75
N SER A 106 6.16 2.26 5.29
CA SER A 106 7.14 3.32 5.55
C SER A 106 7.22 3.70 7.02
N GLY A 107 6.27 3.30 7.84
CA GLY A 107 6.18 3.70 9.23
C GLY A 107 5.73 5.14 9.43
N VAL A 108 5.81 5.59 10.67
CA VAL A 108 5.31 6.90 11.11
C VAL A 108 6.32 7.62 12.01
N MET A 109 6.34 8.95 11.91
CA MET A 109 6.99 9.85 12.85
C MET A 109 5.98 10.89 13.33
N LEU A 110 5.82 11.02 14.65
CA LEU A 110 5.00 12.02 15.31
C LEU A 110 5.93 13.02 16.00
N ILE A 111 5.67 14.30 15.78
CA ILE A 111 6.42 15.41 16.38
C ILE A 111 5.42 16.27 17.15
N THR A 112 5.63 16.42 18.45
CA THR A 112 4.81 17.27 19.31
C THR A 112 5.60 18.52 19.67
N ILE A 113 4.99 19.69 19.46
CA ILE A 113 5.60 21.00 19.67
C ILE A 113 4.73 21.80 20.64
N ALA A 114 5.33 22.25 21.76
CA ALA A 114 4.66 23.12 22.70
C ALA A 114 5.21 24.56 22.54
N LEU A 115 4.33 25.51 22.20
CA LEU A 115 4.66 26.90 21.98
C LEU A 115 4.10 27.78 23.10
N ASP A 116 4.86 28.79 23.45
CA ASP A 116 4.36 29.90 24.26
C ASP A 116 3.33 30.73 23.47
N LYS A 117 2.18 30.96 24.09
CA LYS A 117 1.03 31.60 23.45
C LYS A 117 1.33 33.02 22.92
N TYR A 118 2.23 33.75 23.58
CA TYR A 118 2.49 35.15 23.30
C TYR A 118 3.71 35.34 22.41
N SER A 119 4.76 34.56 22.63
CA SER A 119 6.03 34.73 21.89
C SER A 119 6.16 33.75 20.71
N SER A 120 5.26 32.74 20.61
CA SER A 120 5.34 31.64 19.63
C SER A 120 6.68 30.91 19.65
N ARG A 121 7.43 30.96 20.77
CA ARG A 121 8.68 30.24 20.97
C ARG A 121 8.42 28.89 21.63
N LEU A 122 9.35 27.97 21.45
CA LEU A 122 9.30 26.68 22.11
C LEU A 122 9.33 26.83 23.63
N LEU A 123 8.37 26.17 24.31
CA LEU A 123 8.38 26.01 25.78
C LEU A 123 9.31 24.88 26.23
N ARG A 124 9.52 23.90 25.39
CA ARG A 124 10.39 22.75 25.61
C ARG A 124 10.85 22.18 24.27
N ASP A 125 11.86 21.33 24.30
CA ASP A 125 12.32 20.64 23.11
C ASP A 125 11.18 19.84 22.46
N PRO A 126 11.11 19.77 21.11
CA PRO A 126 10.13 18.96 20.41
C PRO A 126 10.23 17.50 20.80
N GLU A 127 9.11 16.87 21.13
CA GLU A 127 9.05 15.42 21.35
C GLU A 127 8.90 14.70 20.03
N VAL A 128 9.74 13.70 19.79
CA VAL A 128 9.72 12.91 18.53
C VAL A 128 9.54 11.45 18.86
N ILE A 129 8.47 10.87 18.29
CA ILE A 129 8.16 9.44 18.41
C ILE A 129 8.14 8.84 17.02
N THR A 130 8.78 7.68 16.84
CA THR A 130 8.73 6.95 15.56
C THR A 130 8.34 5.49 15.78
N ARG A 131 7.59 4.92 14.83
CA ARG A 131 7.21 3.51 14.83
C ARG A 131 7.24 2.96 13.40
N GLY A 132 7.81 1.74 13.28
CA GLY A 132 7.84 1.02 12.00
C GLY A 132 8.69 1.65 10.90
N PHE A 133 9.51 2.66 11.23
CA PHE A 133 10.31 3.42 10.28
C PHE A 133 11.80 3.02 10.30
N ILE A 134 12.44 3.09 11.44
CA ILE A 134 13.87 2.83 11.64
C ILE A 134 14.10 1.95 12.86
N SER A 135 15.31 1.38 12.98
CA SER A 135 15.75 0.67 14.18
C SER A 135 15.89 1.62 15.38
N PRO A 136 15.85 1.12 16.62
CA PRO A 136 16.11 1.94 17.79
C PRO A 136 17.51 2.60 17.77
N GLU A 137 18.52 1.90 17.24
CA GLU A 137 19.89 2.39 17.13
C GLU A 137 19.98 3.58 16.15
N ASP A 138 19.36 3.47 14.97
CA ASP A 138 19.29 4.57 14.00
C ASP A 138 18.49 5.76 14.53
N ALA A 139 17.48 5.51 15.37
CA ALA A 139 16.65 6.54 15.98
C ALA A 139 17.46 7.43 16.94
N GLU A 140 18.45 6.89 17.66
CA GLU A 140 19.32 7.67 18.58
C GLU A 140 20.07 8.80 17.85
N ALA A 141 20.47 8.60 16.61
CA ALA A 141 21.14 9.62 15.81
C ALA A 141 20.15 10.56 15.09
N LEU A 142 19.04 10.01 14.58
CA LEU A 142 18.11 10.75 13.74
C LEU A 142 17.17 11.68 14.52
N ILE A 143 16.70 11.26 15.70
CA ILE A 143 15.78 12.06 16.53
C ILE A 143 16.41 13.40 16.93
N PRO A 144 17.65 13.49 17.42
CA PRO A 144 18.29 14.77 17.72
C PRO A 144 18.42 15.68 16.50
N ALA A 145 18.68 15.12 15.31
CA ALA A 145 18.75 15.90 14.08
C ALA A 145 17.40 16.52 13.71
N VAL A 146 16.31 15.76 13.86
CA VAL A 146 14.93 16.24 13.67
C VAL A 146 14.60 17.31 14.70
N GLN A 147 14.87 17.08 15.97
CA GLN A 147 14.64 18.06 17.04
C GLN A 147 15.36 19.37 16.76
N LYS A 148 16.63 19.32 16.42
CA LYS A 148 17.45 20.51 16.08
C LYS A 148 16.86 21.26 14.89
N LYS A 149 16.43 20.55 13.84
CA LYS A 149 15.81 21.16 12.66
C LYS A 149 14.51 21.89 13.01
N VAL A 150 13.64 21.23 13.78
CA VAL A 150 12.35 21.82 14.20
C VAL A 150 12.58 23.02 15.13
N THR A 151 13.50 22.91 16.09
CA THR A 151 13.86 24.00 16.99
C THR A 151 14.34 25.25 16.24
N ALA A 152 15.21 25.05 15.25
CA ALA A 152 15.68 26.17 14.42
C ALA A 152 14.55 26.80 13.61
N MET A 153 13.65 26.00 13.03
CA MET A 153 12.51 26.51 12.27
C MET A 153 11.55 27.35 13.11
N VAL A 154 11.27 26.91 14.33
CA VAL A 154 10.35 27.62 15.22
C VAL A 154 11.00 28.83 15.86
N ASN A 155 12.18 28.70 16.50
CA ASN A 155 12.78 29.78 17.26
C ASN A 155 13.43 30.87 16.39
N ASP A 156 14.11 30.44 15.31
CA ASP A 156 14.85 31.37 14.43
C ASP A 156 14.01 31.82 13.23
N GLY A 157 13.13 30.94 12.74
CA GLY A 157 12.26 31.21 11.60
C GLY A 157 10.86 31.73 11.94
N GLY A 158 10.46 31.67 13.22
CA GLY A 158 9.11 32.06 13.67
C GLY A 158 7.99 31.21 13.03
N LEU A 159 8.32 30.01 12.60
CA LEU A 159 7.39 29.12 11.88
C LEU A 159 6.48 28.40 12.87
N ASP A 160 5.17 28.62 12.73
CA ASP A 160 4.11 27.93 13.47
C ASP A 160 3.11 27.21 12.54
N ASP A 161 3.57 26.82 11.35
CA ASP A 161 2.82 26.05 10.35
C ASP A 161 3.23 24.58 10.37
N GLU A 162 2.32 23.71 10.81
CA GLU A 162 2.53 22.24 10.92
C GLU A 162 2.91 21.62 9.57
N LYS A 163 2.33 22.11 8.47
CA LYS A 163 2.59 21.59 7.13
C LYS A 163 3.99 21.90 6.66
N VAL A 164 4.44 23.12 6.87
CA VAL A 164 5.79 23.56 6.47
C VAL A 164 6.84 22.78 7.27
N ILE A 165 6.62 22.59 8.57
CA ILE A 165 7.52 21.82 9.43
C ILE A 165 7.52 20.34 9.00
N SER A 166 6.35 19.75 8.75
CA SER A 166 6.22 18.37 8.28
C SER A 166 6.99 18.15 6.97
N ASP A 167 6.86 19.03 6.00
CA ASP A 167 7.53 18.93 4.70
C ASP A 167 9.05 19.07 4.81
N ALA A 168 9.53 19.97 5.67
CA ALA A 168 10.94 20.14 5.95
C ALA A 168 11.55 18.91 6.65
N VAL A 169 10.82 18.31 7.59
CA VAL A 169 11.24 17.06 8.24
C VAL A 169 11.22 15.90 7.27
N ARG A 170 10.20 15.76 6.43
CA ARG A 170 10.16 14.71 5.36
C ARG A 170 11.38 14.79 4.46
N SER A 171 11.77 16.00 4.08
CA SER A 171 12.96 16.23 3.25
C SER A 171 14.24 15.82 3.97
N LEU A 172 14.38 16.16 5.26
CA LEU A 172 15.50 15.72 6.08
C LEU A 172 15.57 14.18 6.16
N LEU A 173 14.44 13.55 6.51
CA LEU A 173 14.37 12.09 6.65
C LEU A 173 14.71 11.37 5.33
N TYR A 174 14.24 11.90 4.21
CA TYR A 174 14.56 11.32 2.91
C TYR A 174 16.04 11.44 2.57
N ASN A 175 16.67 12.57 2.86
CA ASN A 175 18.11 12.78 2.61
C ASN A 175 18.97 11.82 3.46
N GLU A 176 18.60 11.61 4.71
CA GLU A 176 19.35 10.78 5.64
C GLU A 176 19.11 9.26 5.45
N THR A 177 17.89 8.88 5.07
CA THR A 177 17.48 7.46 5.09
C THR A 177 17.01 6.90 3.75
N HIS A 178 16.78 7.75 2.75
CA HIS A 178 16.10 7.41 1.48
C HIS A 178 14.71 6.78 1.66
N ARG A 179 14.08 6.97 2.83
CA ARG A 179 12.73 6.49 3.16
C ARG A 179 11.78 7.66 3.33
N LYS A 180 10.49 7.40 3.16
CA LYS A 180 9.41 8.41 3.23
C LYS A 180 8.35 7.99 4.26
N PRO A 181 8.64 8.09 5.57
CA PRO A 181 7.62 7.81 6.59
C PRO A 181 6.49 8.84 6.52
N MET A 182 5.35 8.50 7.09
CA MET A 182 4.32 9.50 7.36
C MET A 182 4.78 10.37 8.54
N VAL A 183 4.80 11.69 8.33
CA VAL A 183 5.20 12.66 9.35
C VAL A 183 3.99 13.46 9.77
N PHE A 184 3.66 13.40 11.06
CA PHE A 184 2.62 14.20 11.68
C PHE A 184 3.25 15.18 12.66
N VAL A 185 2.83 16.44 12.59
CA VAL A 185 3.22 17.49 13.50
C VAL A 185 1.97 17.94 14.25
N ALA A 186 2.06 17.97 15.57
CA ALA A 186 1.00 18.49 16.43
C ALA A 186 1.55 19.64 17.26
N MET A 187 0.94 20.80 17.12
CA MET A 187 1.32 22.02 17.87
C MET A 187 0.27 22.40 18.90
N THR A 188 0.73 22.71 20.09
CA THR A 188 -0.09 23.24 21.19
C THR A 188 0.43 24.59 21.65
N LYS A 189 -0.44 25.56 21.85
CA LYS A 189 -0.11 26.89 22.42
C LYS A 189 -0.59 26.93 23.86
N ALA A 190 0.30 27.13 24.81
CA ALA A 190 0.03 27.19 26.24
C ALA A 190 0.44 28.55 26.84
#